data_7db1d54353e7e34a1007ca43acc9fedf
#
_entry.id   7db1d54353e7e34a1007ca43acc9fedf
#
_cell.length_a   1.000
_cell.length_b   1.000
_cell.length_c   1.000
_cell.angle_alpha   90.00
_cell.angle_beta   90.00
_cell.angle_gamma   90.00
#
_symmetry.space_group_name_H-M   'P 1'
#
loop_
_entity.id
_entity.type
_entity.pdbx_description
1 polymer ?
#
loop_
_entity_poly.entity_id
_entity_poly.type
_entity_poly.pdbx_seq_one_letter_code
_entity_poly.pdbx_strand_id
1 'polypeptide(L)'
;VTSYAPDDRVMVSPRYMAGAGDRLADAIGPLIHLFGWSTQHDAATGHVAIDSPDGSVFVDFNPIQPLGRWWTIAHHEPYWEVQFSRQTPLEAVAAATQALPQLLGDTRHAERIPITDMPLDQLAALNGWSVEDGVLTSPDWCCQLRHTPNEDIVWRSEHAFFEKPPLATFTRDVPEGLVRNFFAHLTAPMAVERAFADVPLSTRFEHSDLITPVRGAVISPHVDHALAQLDRPGRRR
;
A
#
# COMPACT_ATOMS: atom_id res chain seq x y z
N VAL A 1 -23.73 12.54 -9.52
CA VAL A 1 -22.82 11.63 -8.81
C VAL A 1 -22.74 10.37 -9.64
N THR A 2 -21.56 10.04 -10.15
CA THR A 2 -21.34 8.80 -10.90
C THR A 2 -21.47 7.65 -9.90
N SER A 3 -22.43 6.76 -10.14
CA SER A 3 -22.62 5.57 -9.30
C SER A 3 -21.78 4.44 -9.87
N TYR A 4 -20.84 3.92 -9.08
CA TYR A 4 -20.05 2.74 -9.42
C TYR A 4 -20.61 1.49 -8.75
N ALA A 5 -20.57 0.34 -9.46
CA ALA A 5 -20.81 -0.95 -8.84
C ALA A 5 -19.63 -1.37 -7.94
N PRO A 6 -19.82 -2.25 -6.96
CA PRO A 6 -18.74 -2.68 -6.06
C PRO A 6 -17.50 -3.21 -6.77
N ASP A 7 -17.69 -3.94 -7.88
CA ASP A 7 -16.60 -4.57 -8.66
C ASP A 7 -16.03 -3.66 -9.76
N ASP A 8 -16.58 -2.46 -9.95
CA ASP A 8 -16.05 -1.53 -10.94
C ASP A 8 -14.63 -1.14 -10.59
N ARG A 9 -13.76 -1.14 -11.59
CA ARG A 9 -12.37 -0.68 -11.42
C ARG A 9 -12.34 0.84 -11.56
N VAL A 10 -11.74 1.48 -10.57
CA VAL A 10 -11.63 2.95 -10.49
C VAL A 10 -10.18 3.35 -10.23
N MET A 11 -9.82 4.55 -10.67
CA MET A 11 -8.55 5.18 -10.32
C MET A 11 -8.78 6.14 -9.16
N VAL A 12 -7.93 6.07 -8.15
CA VAL A 12 -7.98 6.92 -6.96
C VAL A 12 -6.68 7.71 -6.82
N SER A 13 -6.80 9.01 -6.63
CA SER A 13 -5.69 9.92 -6.36
C SER A 13 -6.18 11.02 -5.38
N PRO A 14 -5.38 11.35 -4.37
CA PRO A 14 -4.03 10.89 -4.05
C PRO A 14 -4.02 9.45 -3.47
N ARG A 15 -2.85 8.82 -3.54
CA ARG A 15 -2.68 7.40 -3.18
C ARG A 15 -3.06 7.10 -1.74
N TYR A 16 -2.73 7.97 -0.78
CA TYR A 16 -3.10 7.78 0.63
C TYR A 16 -4.61 7.71 0.88
N MET A 17 -5.45 8.11 -0.08
CA MET A 17 -6.91 8.00 -0.01
C MET A 17 -7.47 6.73 -0.68
N ALA A 18 -6.60 5.89 -1.25
CA ALA A 18 -7.02 4.79 -2.11
C ALA A 18 -7.36 3.47 -1.36
N GLY A 19 -6.94 3.33 -0.10
CA GLY A 19 -7.07 2.07 0.62
C GLY A 19 -6.06 1.00 0.16
N ALA A 20 -6.17 -0.21 0.72
CA ALA A 20 -5.17 -1.26 0.56
C ALA A 20 -5.01 -1.75 -0.89
N GLY A 21 -6.10 -2.05 -1.57
CA GLY A 21 -6.05 -2.78 -2.85
C GLY A 21 -5.93 -4.29 -2.69
N ASP A 22 -5.82 -5.01 -3.81
CA ASP A 22 -5.94 -6.47 -3.90
C ASP A 22 -4.66 -7.21 -4.34
N ARG A 23 -3.56 -6.49 -4.58
CA ARG A 23 -2.31 -7.06 -5.14
C ARG A 23 -1.30 -7.48 -4.07
N LEU A 24 -1.69 -8.37 -3.16
CA LEU A 24 -0.81 -8.90 -2.10
C LEU A 24 0.55 -9.37 -2.64
N ALA A 25 0.58 -9.96 -3.82
CA ALA A 25 1.80 -10.44 -4.45
C ALA A 25 2.84 -9.33 -4.70
N ASP A 26 2.43 -8.08 -4.88
CA ASP A 26 3.36 -6.97 -5.10
C ASP A 26 4.16 -6.67 -3.81
N ALA A 27 3.56 -6.87 -2.65
CA ALA A 27 4.22 -6.65 -1.37
C ALA A 27 5.18 -7.79 -0.97
N ILE A 28 4.80 -9.03 -1.24
CA ILE A 28 5.53 -10.21 -0.73
C ILE A 28 6.29 -11.00 -1.79
N GLY A 29 5.86 -10.93 -3.06
CA GLY A 29 6.45 -11.72 -4.15
C GLY A 29 7.96 -11.51 -4.32
N PRO A 30 8.47 -10.27 -4.31
CA PRO A 30 9.91 -10.04 -4.40
C PRO A 30 10.71 -10.67 -3.27
N LEU A 31 10.22 -10.64 -2.03
CA LEU A 31 10.90 -11.30 -0.90
C LEU A 31 11.06 -12.80 -1.14
N ILE A 32 10.00 -13.46 -1.61
CA ILE A 32 9.98 -14.91 -1.85
C ILE A 32 10.83 -15.27 -3.08
N HIS A 33 10.55 -14.63 -4.21
CA HIS A 33 11.09 -15.06 -5.51
C HIS A 33 12.47 -14.52 -5.83
N LEU A 34 12.84 -13.35 -5.32
CA LEU A 34 14.16 -12.76 -5.59
C LEU A 34 15.13 -13.00 -4.43
N PHE A 35 14.66 -12.90 -3.20
CA PHE A 35 15.51 -12.97 -2.02
C PHE A 35 15.47 -14.32 -1.29
N GLY A 36 14.55 -15.21 -1.68
CA GLY A 36 14.47 -16.57 -1.14
C GLY A 36 13.97 -16.65 0.29
N TRP A 37 13.12 -15.68 0.70
CA TRP A 37 12.48 -15.73 2.02
C TRP A 37 11.50 -16.89 2.09
N SER A 38 11.49 -17.59 3.22
CA SER A 38 10.57 -18.70 3.44
C SER A 38 9.14 -18.20 3.67
N THR A 39 8.14 -18.98 3.29
CA THR A 39 6.74 -18.57 3.42
C THR A 39 5.89 -19.69 3.97
N GLN A 40 4.96 -19.34 4.85
CA GLN A 40 3.88 -20.18 5.36
C GLN A 40 2.56 -19.49 5.03
N HIS A 41 1.60 -20.27 4.51
CA HIS A 41 0.29 -19.74 4.11
C HIS A 41 -0.82 -20.64 4.68
N ASP A 42 -1.76 -20.03 5.39
CA ASP A 42 -3.00 -20.66 5.79
C ASP A 42 -4.14 -20.25 4.84
N ALA A 43 -4.52 -21.16 3.96
CA ALA A 43 -5.57 -20.93 2.97
C ALA A 43 -6.96 -20.71 3.59
N ALA A 44 -7.21 -21.16 4.81
CA ALA A 44 -8.50 -21.00 5.47
C ALA A 44 -8.73 -19.56 5.96
N THR A 45 -7.66 -18.91 6.42
CA THR A 45 -7.71 -17.54 6.96
C THR A 45 -7.15 -16.49 6.02
N GLY A 46 -6.40 -16.91 4.99
CA GLY A 46 -5.63 -16.00 4.14
C GLY A 46 -4.38 -15.44 4.82
N HIS A 47 -4.00 -15.97 5.99
CA HIS A 47 -2.80 -15.56 6.72
C HIS A 47 -1.53 -16.00 5.99
N VAL A 48 -0.55 -15.09 5.88
CA VAL A 48 0.75 -15.35 5.27
C VAL A 48 1.84 -14.85 6.20
N ALA A 49 2.74 -15.75 6.59
CA ALA A 49 3.95 -15.43 7.34
C ALA A 49 5.19 -15.67 6.45
N ILE A 50 6.15 -14.77 6.49
CA ILE A 50 7.35 -14.80 5.67
C ILE A 50 8.54 -14.49 6.57
N ASP A 51 9.57 -15.36 6.52
CA ASP A 51 10.79 -15.20 7.31
C ASP A 51 11.99 -14.94 6.41
N SER A 52 12.87 -14.03 6.84
CA SER A 52 14.16 -13.79 6.18
C SER A 52 15.03 -15.05 6.24
N PRO A 53 15.97 -15.24 5.29
CA PRO A 53 16.83 -16.43 5.26
C PRO A 53 17.67 -16.66 6.51
N ASP A 54 18.00 -15.59 7.24
CA ASP A 54 18.74 -15.63 8.50
C ASP A 54 17.83 -15.69 9.74
N GLY A 55 16.50 -15.59 9.55
CA GLY A 55 15.51 -15.59 10.62
C GLY A 55 15.48 -14.30 11.45
N SER A 56 16.17 -13.24 11.04
CA SER A 56 16.23 -11.99 11.81
C SER A 56 14.96 -11.15 11.67
N VAL A 57 14.28 -11.22 10.53
CA VAL A 57 13.06 -10.44 10.23
C VAL A 57 11.94 -11.35 9.77
N PHE A 58 10.74 -11.05 10.23
CA PHE A 58 9.53 -11.63 9.69
C PHE A 58 8.56 -10.57 9.16
N VAL A 59 7.76 -10.96 8.16
CA VAL A 59 6.64 -10.18 7.62
C VAL A 59 5.38 -11.03 7.77
N ASP A 60 4.41 -10.51 8.49
CA ASP A 60 3.13 -11.16 8.78
C ASP A 60 2.00 -10.39 8.12
N PHE A 61 1.20 -11.08 7.30
CA PHE A 61 -0.05 -10.56 6.75
C PHE A 61 -1.23 -11.38 7.31
N ASN A 62 -2.04 -10.76 8.15
CA ASN A 62 -3.19 -11.41 8.77
C ASN A 62 -4.47 -10.58 8.55
N PRO A 63 -5.27 -10.89 7.52
CA PRO A 63 -6.47 -10.11 7.17
C PRO A 63 -7.61 -10.23 8.18
N ILE A 64 -7.56 -11.20 9.08
CA ILE A 64 -8.56 -11.37 10.16
C ILE A 64 -8.13 -10.75 11.48
N GLN A 65 -6.96 -10.08 11.52
CA GLN A 65 -6.41 -9.47 12.72
C GLN A 65 -7.40 -8.43 13.31
N PRO A 66 -7.70 -8.49 14.61
CA PRO A 66 -8.53 -7.51 15.27
C PRO A 66 -8.03 -6.07 15.06
N LEU A 67 -8.94 -5.11 15.05
CA LEU A 67 -8.63 -3.69 14.86
C LEU A 67 -8.05 -3.33 13.50
N GLY A 68 -8.07 -4.25 12.51
CA GLY A 68 -7.64 -3.98 11.14
C GLY A 68 -6.14 -3.72 10.96
N ARG A 69 -5.31 -4.21 11.86
CA ARG A 69 -3.84 -4.21 11.72
C ARG A 69 -3.43 -5.43 10.91
N TRP A 70 -3.46 -5.31 9.60
CA TRP A 70 -3.26 -6.47 8.73
C TRP A 70 -1.81 -6.88 8.54
N TRP A 71 -0.86 -5.94 8.71
CA TRP A 71 0.54 -6.20 8.46
C TRP A 71 1.38 -5.93 9.69
N THR A 72 2.32 -6.82 9.93
CA THR A 72 3.40 -6.64 10.90
C THR A 72 4.72 -6.99 10.23
N ILE A 73 5.71 -6.13 10.37
CA ILE A 73 7.10 -6.42 10.06
C ILE A 73 7.86 -6.27 11.34
N ALA A 74 8.61 -7.26 11.77
CA ALA A 74 9.41 -7.15 12.98
C ALA A 74 10.79 -7.77 12.81
N HIS A 75 11.75 -7.18 13.50
CA HIS A 75 13.13 -7.64 13.62
C HIS A 75 13.40 -8.06 15.05
N HIS A 76 14.13 -9.16 15.25
CA HIS A 76 14.30 -9.73 16.58
C HIS A 76 15.37 -9.02 17.41
N GLU A 77 16.53 -8.71 16.82
CA GLU A 77 17.67 -8.12 17.54
C GLU A 77 18.49 -7.15 16.65
N PRO A 78 18.48 -5.83 16.90
CA PRO A 78 17.66 -5.14 17.89
C PRO A 78 16.16 -5.25 17.55
N TYR A 79 15.31 -5.30 18.58
CA TYR A 79 13.87 -5.39 18.35
C TYR A 79 13.33 -4.07 17.82
N TRP A 80 12.64 -4.14 16.69
CA TRP A 80 11.79 -3.08 16.16
C TRP A 80 10.60 -3.67 15.41
N GLU A 81 9.54 -2.89 15.29
CA GLU A 81 8.30 -3.32 14.65
C GLU A 81 7.70 -2.19 13.80
N VAL A 82 7.10 -2.61 12.67
CA VAL A 82 6.26 -1.77 11.82
C VAL A 82 4.91 -2.45 11.68
N GLN A 83 3.84 -1.69 11.84
CA GLN A 83 2.48 -2.17 11.59
C GLN A 83 1.81 -1.32 10.51
N PHE A 84 1.05 -1.98 9.62
CA PHE A 84 0.19 -1.29 8.66
C PHE A 84 -1.25 -1.76 8.81
N SER A 85 -2.19 -0.82 8.64
CA SER A 85 -3.60 -1.13 8.71
C SER A 85 -4.13 -1.66 7.38
N ARG A 86 -5.37 -2.19 7.43
CA ARG A 86 -6.13 -2.58 6.23
C ARG A 86 -6.41 -1.42 5.26
N GLN A 87 -6.22 -0.19 5.69
CA GLN A 87 -6.46 1.00 4.87
C GLN A 87 -5.17 1.54 4.23
N THR A 88 -4.01 1.02 4.63
CA THR A 88 -2.73 1.44 4.09
C THR A 88 -2.64 1.04 2.62
N PRO A 89 -2.34 1.98 1.72
CA PRO A 89 -2.13 1.66 0.31
C PRO A 89 -1.06 0.60 0.14
N LEU A 90 -1.39 -0.45 -0.60
CA LEU A 90 -0.51 -1.60 -0.76
C LEU A 90 0.82 -1.24 -1.43
N GLU A 91 0.82 -0.21 -2.27
CA GLU A 91 2.04 0.33 -2.89
C GLU A 91 3.03 0.87 -1.86
N ALA A 92 2.53 1.47 -0.78
CA ALA A 92 3.39 1.94 0.31
C ALA A 92 3.88 0.78 1.19
N VAL A 93 3.02 -0.22 1.44
CA VAL A 93 3.42 -1.47 2.10
C VAL A 93 4.47 -2.20 1.27
N ALA A 94 4.24 -2.36 -0.04
CA ALA A 94 5.17 -3.01 -0.95
C ALA A 94 6.53 -2.31 -0.99
N ALA A 95 6.55 -0.98 -0.99
CA ALA A 95 7.80 -0.22 -0.94
C ALA A 95 8.59 -0.46 0.36
N ALA A 96 7.89 -0.58 1.49
CA ALA A 96 8.53 -0.92 2.76
C ALA A 96 9.06 -2.36 2.76
N THR A 97 8.25 -3.35 2.37
CA THR A 97 8.67 -4.76 2.36
C THR A 97 9.80 -5.02 1.37
N GLN A 98 9.74 -4.45 0.18
CA GLN A 98 10.77 -4.61 -0.84
C GLN A 98 12.10 -3.92 -0.48
N ALA A 99 12.08 -2.89 0.37
CA ALA A 99 13.30 -2.25 0.85
C ALA A 99 14.04 -3.08 1.90
N LEU A 100 13.36 -3.98 2.62
CA LEU A 100 13.92 -4.76 3.73
C LEU A 100 15.25 -5.46 3.38
N PRO A 101 15.35 -6.26 2.30
CA PRO A 101 16.60 -6.95 2.02
C PRO A 101 17.80 -6.02 1.92
N GLN A 102 17.66 -4.90 1.20
CA GLN A 102 18.75 -3.95 1.03
C GLN A 102 19.12 -3.23 2.33
N LEU A 103 18.11 -2.86 3.12
CA LEU A 103 18.32 -2.22 4.43
C LEU A 103 18.97 -3.16 5.44
N LEU A 104 18.83 -4.48 5.24
CA LEU A 104 19.47 -5.54 6.00
C LEU A 104 20.81 -6.01 5.39
N GLY A 105 21.28 -5.36 4.31
CA GLY A 105 22.58 -5.64 3.70
C GLY A 105 22.56 -6.57 2.49
N ASP A 106 21.39 -7.08 2.07
CA ASP A 106 21.27 -7.90 0.86
C ASP A 106 21.00 -7.03 -0.38
N THR A 107 22.06 -6.67 -1.08
CA THR A 107 22.01 -5.77 -2.25
C THR A 107 21.92 -6.51 -3.59
N ARG A 108 21.72 -7.82 -3.62
CA ARG A 108 21.75 -8.66 -4.85
C ARG A 108 20.82 -8.16 -5.96
N HIS A 109 19.74 -7.49 -5.62
CA HIS A 109 18.74 -7.01 -6.57
C HIS A 109 18.50 -5.49 -6.48
N ALA A 110 19.46 -4.73 -5.99
CA ALA A 110 19.35 -3.27 -5.82
C ALA A 110 19.00 -2.55 -7.13
N GLU A 111 19.49 -3.04 -8.28
CA GLU A 111 19.17 -2.47 -9.59
C GLU A 111 17.69 -2.68 -10.00
N ARG A 112 17.05 -3.73 -9.50
CA ARG A 112 15.66 -4.09 -9.84
C ARG A 112 14.65 -3.48 -8.88
N ILE A 113 15.07 -3.25 -7.64
CA ILE A 113 14.26 -2.71 -6.56
C ILE A 113 14.99 -1.48 -6.02
N PRO A 114 14.88 -0.34 -6.69
CA PRO A 114 15.53 0.87 -6.21
C PRO A 114 14.84 1.34 -4.92
N ILE A 115 15.65 1.67 -3.91
CA ILE A 115 15.20 2.33 -2.69
C ILE A 115 15.58 3.81 -2.72
N THR A 116 14.81 4.64 -2.03
CA THR A 116 15.09 6.07 -1.95
C THR A 116 15.98 6.41 -0.75
N ASP A 117 17.01 7.21 -1.00
CA ASP A 117 17.83 7.84 0.05
C ASP A 117 17.41 9.29 0.31
N MET A 118 16.40 9.79 -0.42
CA MET A 118 15.94 11.17 -0.29
C MET A 118 15.38 11.41 1.12
N PRO A 119 15.82 12.46 1.83
CA PRO A 119 15.28 12.82 3.14
C PRO A 119 13.77 13.09 3.11
N LEU A 120 13.09 12.84 4.23
CA LEU A 120 11.63 12.95 4.34
C LEU A 120 11.12 14.37 4.07
N ASP A 121 11.84 15.41 4.48
CA ASP A 121 11.50 16.80 4.21
C ASP A 121 11.56 17.14 2.71
N GLN A 122 12.53 16.58 2.00
CA GLN A 122 12.64 16.74 0.55
C GLN A 122 11.54 15.97 -0.17
N LEU A 123 11.22 14.75 0.26
CA LEU A 123 10.09 13.98 -0.25
C LEU A 123 8.76 14.71 -0.02
N ALA A 124 8.59 15.31 1.15
CA ALA A 124 7.44 16.14 1.49
C ALA A 124 7.34 17.34 0.55
N ALA A 125 8.40 18.12 0.42
CA ALA A 125 8.44 19.29 -0.45
C ALA A 125 8.15 18.94 -1.92
N LEU A 126 8.72 17.83 -2.42
CA LEU A 126 8.52 17.36 -3.79
C LEU A 126 7.03 17.06 -4.08
N ASN A 127 6.30 16.57 -3.09
CA ASN A 127 4.89 16.19 -3.20
C ASN A 127 3.93 17.26 -2.64
N GLY A 128 4.42 18.45 -2.32
CA GLY A 128 3.62 19.57 -1.83
C GLY A 128 3.12 19.44 -0.40
N TRP A 129 3.73 18.54 0.40
CA TRP A 129 3.40 18.40 1.82
C TRP A 129 4.09 19.49 2.63
N SER A 130 3.41 20.00 3.66
CA SER A 130 4.01 20.91 4.64
C SER A 130 4.75 20.12 5.73
N VAL A 131 5.77 20.76 6.30
CA VAL A 131 6.57 20.20 7.40
C VAL A 131 6.59 21.22 8.53
N GLU A 132 5.94 20.90 9.67
CA GLU A 132 5.88 21.76 10.85
C GLU A 132 6.01 20.91 12.11
N ASP A 133 6.92 21.27 13.00
CA ASP A 133 7.13 20.64 14.33
C ASP A 133 7.19 19.10 14.30
N GLY A 134 7.85 18.52 13.30
CA GLY A 134 7.97 17.07 13.14
C GLY A 134 6.73 16.40 12.56
N VAL A 135 5.77 17.17 12.07
CA VAL A 135 4.57 16.67 11.38
C VAL A 135 4.63 17.03 9.90
N LEU A 136 4.54 16.01 9.05
CA LEU A 136 4.39 16.16 7.60
C LEU A 136 2.90 16.03 7.28
N THR A 137 2.31 17.06 6.66
CA THR A 137 0.87 17.11 6.38
C THR A 137 0.62 17.22 4.89
N SER A 138 -0.30 16.39 4.37
CA SER A 138 -0.69 16.40 2.96
C SER A 138 -1.33 17.73 2.54
N PRO A 139 -1.27 18.11 1.24
CA PRO A 139 -1.82 19.38 0.75
C PRO A 139 -3.32 19.55 1.01
N ASP A 140 -4.05 18.46 1.07
CA ASP A 140 -5.50 18.40 1.36
C ASP A 140 -5.84 18.21 2.83
N TRP A 141 -4.83 18.17 3.71
CA TRP A 141 -4.94 17.93 5.16
C TRP A 141 -5.53 16.56 5.54
N CYS A 142 -5.68 15.65 4.58
CA CYS A 142 -6.30 14.35 4.80
C CYS A 142 -5.35 13.30 5.41
N CYS A 143 -4.04 13.48 5.28
CA CYS A 143 -3.05 12.53 5.76
C CYS A 143 -1.88 13.23 6.45
N GLN A 144 -1.37 12.63 7.51
CA GLN A 144 -0.20 13.11 8.24
C GLN A 144 0.80 11.99 8.49
N LEU A 145 2.09 12.34 8.53
CA LEU A 145 3.16 11.52 9.10
C LEU A 145 3.81 12.31 10.24
N ARG A 146 3.69 11.81 11.45
CA ARG A 146 4.16 12.44 12.68
C ARG A 146 5.40 11.76 13.21
N HIS A 147 6.39 12.54 13.64
CA HIS A 147 7.59 12.10 14.32
C HIS A 147 7.55 12.46 15.80
N THR A 148 7.65 11.46 16.68
CA THR A 148 7.65 11.59 18.15
C THR A 148 8.84 10.84 18.74
N PRO A 149 10.07 11.41 18.70
CA PRO A 149 11.32 10.68 18.98
C PRO A 149 11.43 10.14 20.40
N ASN A 150 10.63 10.65 21.35
CA ASN A 150 10.67 10.24 22.76
C ASN A 150 9.62 9.18 23.12
N GLU A 151 8.80 8.73 22.16
CA GLU A 151 7.81 7.68 22.36
C GLU A 151 8.33 6.33 21.86
N ASP A 152 7.65 5.22 22.25
CA ASP A 152 7.96 3.90 21.72
C ASP A 152 7.61 3.79 20.22
N ILE A 153 6.50 4.42 19.81
CA ILE A 153 6.15 4.62 18.41
C ILE A 153 6.72 5.95 17.96
N VAL A 154 7.84 5.90 17.25
CA VAL A 154 8.58 7.09 16.81
C VAL A 154 7.93 7.74 15.58
N TRP A 155 7.39 6.93 14.66
CA TRP A 155 6.69 7.44 13.50
C TRP A 155 5.27 6.90 13.42
N ARG A 156 4.31 7.76 13.11
CA ARG A 156 2.91 7.41 12.94
C ARG A 156 2.31 8.11 11.73
N SER A 157 1.75 7.33 10.80
CA SER A 157 0.98 7.85 9.68
C SER A 157 -0.52 7.69 9.94
N GLU A 158 -1.27 8.75 9.76
CA GLU A 158 -2.71 8.80 10.09
C GLU A 158 -3.50 9.53 9.01
N HIS A 159 -4.78 9.13 8.83
CA HIS A 159 -5.77 9.97 8.19
C HIS A 159 -6.38 10.93 9.20
N ALA A 160 -6.62 12.18 8.79
CA ALA A 160 -7.26 13.19 9.64
C ALA A 160 -8.70 12.83 10.03
N PHE A 161 -9.38 12.02 9.21
CA PHE A 161 -10.79 11.66 9.37
C PHE A 161 -11.04 10.29 10.00
N PHE A 162 -10.00 9.48 10.19
CA PHE A 162 -10.15 8.14 10.76
C PHE A 162 -9.53 8.07 12.14
N GLU A 163 -10.37 7.88 13.14
CA GLU A 163 -9.88 7.81 14.50
C GLU A 163 -8.98 6.62 14.79
N LYS A 164 -9.14 5.46 14.12
CA LYS A 164 -8.28 4.26 14.33
C LYS A 164 -8.63 3.12 13.36
N PRO A 165 -7.66 2.26 13.00
CA PRO A 165 -6.24 2.32 13.34
C PRO A 165 -5.47 3.33 12.47
N PRO A 166 -4.27 3.78 12.88
CA PRO A 166 -3.39 4.56 12.02
C PRO A 166 -3.04 3.77 10.75
N LEU A 167 -2.68 4.46 9.67
CA LEU A 167 -2.20 3.79 8.45
C LEU A 167 -0.96 2.96 8.74
N ALA A 168 0.02 3.58 9.40
CA ALA A 168 1.27 2.93 9.76
C ALA A 168 1.79 3.39 11.11
N THR A 169 2.48 2.50 11.81
CA THR A 169 3.27 2.82 13.01
C THR A 169 4.65 2.18 12.90
N PHE A 170 5.66 2.90 13.35
CA PHE A 170 7.04 2.46 13.35
C PHE A 170 7.60 2.68 14.76
N THR A 171 8.11 1.63 15.36
CA THR A 171 8.74 1.71 16.69
C THR A 171 10.14 2.31 16.61
N ARG A 172 10.74 2.54 17.77
CA ARG A 172 12.15 2.92 17.88
C ARG A 172 13.02 1.87 17.19
N ASP A 173 14.18 2.30 16.71
CA ASP A 173 15.19 1.47 16.04
C ASP A 173 14.79 0.91 14.65
N VAL A 174 13.58 1.22 14.16
CA VAL A 174 13.23 0.94 12.76
C VAL A 174 14.18 1.71 11.84
N PRO A 175 14.81 1.06 10.86
CA PRO A 175 15.66 1.74 9.88
C PRO A 175 14.91 2.89 9.20
N GLU A 176 15.46 4.10 9.26
CA GLU A 176 14.82 5.29 8.67
C GLU A 176 14.54 5.13 7.17
N GLY A 177 15.36 4.34 6.48
CA GLY A 177 15.13 3.97 5.08
C GLY A 177 13.78 3.29 4.85
N LEU A 178 13.27 2.53 5.83
CA LEU A 178 11.93 1.92 5.76
C LEU A 178 10.84 3.00 5.76
N VAL A 179 10.93 3.96 6.67
CA VAL A 179 9.99 5.09 6.76
C VAL A 179 10.03 5.92 5.46
N ARG A 180 11.24 6.19 4.94
CA ARG A 180 11.42 6.95 3.68
C ARG A 180 10.78 6.26 2.49
N ASN A 181 11.02 4.97 2.32
CA ASN A 181 10.44 4.21 1.20
C ASN A 181 8.91 4.10 1.32
N PHE A 182 8.40 3.83 2.51
CA PHE A 182 6.96 3.89 2.79
C PHE A 182 6.38 5.26 2.40
N PHE A 183 6.95 6.35 2.91
CA PHE A 183 6.46 7.70 2.70
C PHE A 183 6.53 8.13 1.24
N ALA A 184 7.62 7.84 0.54
CA ALA A 184 7.77 8.15 -0.88
C ALA A 184 6.65 7.54 -1.73
N HIS A 185 6.23 6.32 -1.42
CA HIS A 185 5.17 5.65 -2.13
C HIS A 185 3.77 6.03 -1.65
N LEU A 186 3.61 6.36 -0.37
CA LEU A 186 2.35 6.87 0.17
C LEU A 186 1.99 8.21 -0.48
N THR A 187 2.97 9.11 -0.64
CA THR A 187 2.77 10.48 -1.15
C THR A 187 2.82 10.60 -2.66
N ALA A 188 3.19 9.52 -3.37
CA ALA A 188 3.32 9.55 -4.81
C ALA A 188 2.02 10.03 -5.50
N PRO A 189 2.11 11.00 -6.44
CA PRO A 189 0.93 11.66 -7.02
C PRO A 189 0.19 10.79 -8.04
N MET A 190 0.77 9.66 -8.44
CA MET A 190 0.15 8.77 -9.44
C MET A 190 -1.09 8.10 -8.86
N ALA A 191 -2.19 8.19 -9.61
CA ALA A 191 -3.42 7.48 -9.29
C ALA A 191 -3.19 5.96 -9.30
N VAL A 192 -3.90 5.24 -8.43
CA VAL A 192 -3.85 3.79 -8.33
C VAL A 192 -5.22 3.18 -8.62
N GLU A 193 -5.20 2.01 -9.24
CA GLU A 193 -6.40 1.26 -9.56
C GLU A 193 -6.90 0.48 -8.35
N ARG A 194 -8.23 0.54 -8.11
CA ARG A 194 -8.92 -0.21 -7.05
C ARG A 194 -10.24 -0.78 -7.56
N ALA A 195 -10.71 -1.88 -6.96
CA ALA A 195 -12.14 -2.18 -7.01
C ALA A 195 -12.88 -1.14 -6.16
N PHE A 196 -14.02 -0.66 -6.63
CA PHE A 196 -14.73 0.42 -5.91
C PHE A 196 -15.10 0.01 -4.48
N ALA A 197 -15.38 -1.29 -4.25
CA ALA A 197 -15.63 -1.81 -2.91
C ALA A 197 -14.46 -1.65 -1.93
N ASP A 198 -13.22 -1.65 -2.44
CA ASP A 198 -11.99 -1.56 -1.63
C ASP A 198 -11.59 -0.12 -1.30
N VAL A 199 -12.18 0.85 -2.00
CA VAL A 199 -11.94 2.28 -1.71
C VAL A 199 -12.56 2.63 -0.36
N PRO A 200 -11.85 3.33 0.55
CA PRO A 200 -12.37 3.70 1.86
C PRO A 200 -13.71 4.46 1.78
N LEU A 201 -14.61 4.21 2.73
CA LEU A 201 -15.94 4.81 2.75
C LEU A 201 -15.90 6.34 2.75
N SER A 202 -14.97 6.95 3.48
CA SER A 202 -14.76 8.40 3.47
C SER A 202 -14.43 8.92 2.08
N THR A 203 -13.52 8.25 1.37
CA THR A 203 -13.17 8.63 0.00
C THR A 203 -14.37 8.49 -0.94
N ARG A 204 -15.17 7.44 -0.78
CA ARG A 204 -16.37 7.22 -1.62
C ARG A 204 -17.47 8.26 -1.39
N PHE A 205 -17.68 8.70 -0.14
CA PHE A 205 -18.80 9.56 0.21
C PHE A 205 -18.43 11.03 0.37
N GLU A 206 -17.26 11.32 0.91
CA GLU A 206 -16.83 12.69 1.22
C GLU A 206 -15.90 13.27 0.15
N HIS A 207 -15.18 12.40 -0.57
CA HIS A 207 -14.17 12.77 -1.55
C HIS A 207 -14.35 12.03 -2.88
N SER A 208 -15.58 11.88 -3.35
CA SER A 208 -15.90 11.15 -4.58
C SER A 208 -15.29 11.76 -5.86
N ASP A 209 -14.88 13.01 -5.82
CA ASP A 209 -14.14 13.72 -6.87
C ASP A 209 -12.70 13.17 -7.08
N LEU A 210 -12.15 12.51 -6.08
CA LEU A 210 -10.85 11.82 -6.15
C LEU A 210 -10.91 10.49 -6.91
N ILE A 211 -12.12 10.03 -7.26
CA ILE A 211 -12.38 8.76 -7.92
C ILE A 211 -12.71 9.01 -9.39
N THR A 212 -11.94 8.40 -10.28
CA THR A 212 -12.20 8.47 -11.71
C THR A 212 -12.34 7.07 -12.31
N PRO A 213 -13.15 6.88 -13.37
CA PRO A 213 -13.26 5.57 -14.01
C PRO A 213 -11.92 5.17 -14.62
N VAL A 214 -11.57 3.90 -14.52
CA VAL A 214 -10.52 3.34 -15.36
C VAL A 214 -10.98 3.49 -16.80
N ARG A 215 -10.23 4.22 -17.61
CA ARG A 215 -10.48 4.27 -19.05
C ARG A 215 -10.19 2.87 -19.59
N GLY A 216 -11.24 2.10 -19.76
CA GLY A 216 -11.14 0.81 -20.44
C GLY A 216 -10.42 1.00 -21.75
N ALA A 217 -9.56 0.06 -22.14
CA ALA A 217 -9.13 -0.03 -23.51
C ALA A 217 -10.40 0.07 -24.35
N VAL A 218 -10.46 1.05 -25.26
CA VAL A 218 -11.55 1.17 -26.21
C VAL A 218 -11.61 -0.20 -26.90
N ILE A 219 -12.57 -1.04 -26.49
CA ILE A 219 -12.82 -2.30 -27.17
C ILE A 219 -13.06 -1.88 -28.60
N SER A 220 -12.16 -2.25 -29.51
CA SER A 220 -12.27 -1.87 -30.90
C SER A 220 -13.70 -2.16 -31.35
N PRO A 221 -14.40 -1.25 -32.03
CA PRO A 221 -15.76 -1.49 -32.51
C PRO A 221 -15.93 -2.81 -33.24
N HIS A 222 -14.86 -3.35 -33.80
CA HIS A 222 -14.80 -4.67 -34.42
C HIS A 222 -14.94 -5.83 -33.41
N VAL A 223 -14.48 -5.69 -32.17
CA VAL A 223 -14.61 -6.72 -31.11
C VAL A 223 -16.04 -6.74 -30.59
N ASP A 224 -16.65 -5.58 -30.35
CA ASP A 224 -18.07 -5.50 -29.97
C ASP A 224 -18.99 -6.09 -31.04
N HIS A 225 -18.68 -5.85 -32.32
CA HIS A 225 -19.46 -6.44 -33.42
C HIS A 225 -19.29 -7.95 -33.49
N ALA A 226 -18.10 -8.48 -33.25
CA ALA A 226 -17.81 -9.92 -33.21
C ALA A 226 -18.51 -10.59 -32.02
N LEU A 227 -18.51 -10.00 -30.84
CA LEU A 227 -19.21 -10.50 -29.64
C LEU A 227 -20.72 -10.48 -29.84
N ALA A 228 -21.30 -9.42 -30.43
CA ALA A 228 -22.71 -9.34 -30.75
C ALA A 228 -23.15 -10.36 -31.80
N GLN A 229 -22.25 -10.86 -32.65
CA GLN A 229 -22.54 -11.95 -33.60
C GLN A 229 -22.55 -13.33 -32.95
N LEU A 230 -21.73 -13.54 -31.89
CA LEU A 230 -21.69 -14.79 -31.12
C LEU A 230 -22.93 -14.97 -30.25
N ASP A 231 -23.52 -13.88 -29.76
CA ASP A 231 -24.75 -13.90 -28.96
C ASP A 231 -26.05 -14.06 -29.74
N ARG A 232 -26.01 -14.15 -31.07
CA ARG A 232 -27.23 -14.43 -31.85
C ARG A 232 -27.58 -15.91 -31.74
N PRO A 233 -28.72 -16.27 -31.07
CA PRO A 233 -29.14 -17.66 -31.00
C PRO A 233 -29.38 -18.17 -32.45
N GLY A 234 -28.63 -19.20 -32.80
CA GLY A 234 -28.69 -19.80 -34.11
C GLY A 234 -30.13 -20.18 -34.44
N ARG A 235 -30.72 -19.56 -35.46
CA ARG A 235 -31.95 -20.05 -36.08
C ARG A 235 -31.65 -21.43 -36.64
N ARG A 236 -32.06 -22.46 -35.90
CA ARG A 236 -32.19 -23.82 -36.47
C ARG A 236 -33.24 -23.76 -37.59
N ARG A 237 -32.82 -24.12 -38.79
CA ARG A 237 -33.71 -24.51 -39.87
C ARG A 237 -34.06 -25.99 -39.72
#